data_8a25d723ca47664c092036d2d3bc8cd8
#
_entry.id   8a25d723ca47664c092036d2d3bc8cd8
#
_cell.length_a   1.000
_cell.length_b   1.000
_cell.length_c   1.000
_cell.angle_alpha   90.00
_cell.angle_beta   90.00
_cell.angle_gamma   90.00
#
_symmetry.space_group_name_H-M   'P 1'
#
loop_
_entity.id
_entity.type
_entity.pdbx_description
1 polymer ?
#
loop_
_entity_poly.entity_id
_entity_poly.type
_entity_poly.pdbx_seq_one_letter_code
_entity_poly.pdbx_strand_id
1 'polypeptide(L)'
;MESDWDTGLPMAAMKTIDRVAIITMQGDSADALTRALTGAGFQVTLVESRGGFLLEPSSTLLIGYSSPDQEILLHHVRSLCCTRKRLVPVQPDGSLLPALPLMIEAEVGGASVIAMRVERFLQL
;
A
#
# COMPACT_ATOMS: atom_id res chain seq x y z
N MET A 1 -29.88 -4.60 20.44
CA MET A 1 -30.10 -3.20 20.06
C MET A 1 -29.31 -2.91 18.81
N GLU A 2 -30.02 -2.59 17.75
CA GLU A 2 -29.36 -2.30 16.49
C GLU A 2 -28.77 -0.91 16.54
N SER A 3 -27.53 -0.81 16.12
CA SER A 3 -26.87 0.48 15.94
C SER A 3 -27.29 1.09 14.62
N ASP A 4 -27.44 2.42 14.56
CA ASP A 4 -27.83 3.13 13.34
C ASP A 4 -26.86 2.89 12.18
N TRP A 5 -25.68 2.42 12.47
CA TRP A 5 -24.65 2.12 11.48
C TRP A 5 -24.86 0.79 10.76
N ASP A 6 -25.73 -0.10 11.29
CA ASP A 6 -26.04 -1.38 10.68
C ASP A 6 -27.29 -1.31 9.80
N THR A 7 -27.94 -0.16 9.71
CA THR A 7 -29.19 -0.03 9.02
C THR A 7 -29.04 0.71 7.71
N GLY A 8 -29.92 0.41 6.79
CA GLY A 8 -30.13 1.21 5.59
C GLY A 8 -29.40 0.76 4.34
N LEU A 9 -28.55 -0.27 4.42
CA LEU A 9 -27.80 -0.72 3.24
C LEU A 9 -28.15 -2.16 2.89
N PRO A 10 -28.34 -2.46 1.59
CA PRO A 10 -28.65 -3.81 1.17
C PRO A 10 -27.50 -4.76 1.50
N MET A 11 -27.78 -5.83 2.22
CA MET A 11 -26.78 -6.83 2.59
C MET A 11 -26.06 -7.41 1.38
N ALA A 12 -26.72 -7.50 0.24
CA ALA A 12 -26.16 -8.04 -0.98
C ALA A 12 -25.11 -7.14 -1.63
N ALA A 13 -25.14 -5.84 -1.33
CA ALA A 13 -24.25 -4.86 -1.95
C ALA A 13 -23.04 -4.52 -1.12
N MET A 14 -22.97 -4.98 0.13
CA MET A 14 -21.90 -4.61 1.04
C MET A 14 -21.38 -5.78 1.81
N LYS A 15 -20.07 -5.97 1.71
CA LYS A 15 -19.34 -6.81 2.62
C LYS A 15 -19.10 -6.03 3.91
N THR A 16 -19.18 -6.74 5.03
CA THR A 16 -18.85 -6.13 6.31
C THR A 16 -17.35 -5.82 6.37
N ILE A 17 -17.02 -4.57 6.58
CA ILE A 17 -15.62 -4.14 6.75
C ILE A 17 -15.24 -4.37 8.20
N ASP A 18 -14.40 -5.35 8.46
CA ASP A 18 -13.94 -5.68 9.80
C ASP A 18 -12.42 -5.65 9.94
N ARG A 19 -11.73 -5.31 8.88
CA ARG A 19 -10.28 -5.18 8.86
C ARG A 19 -9.86 -3.93 8.10
N VAL A 20 -8.74 -3.36 8.47
CA VAL A 20 -8.08 -2.31 7.71
C VAL A 20 -6.63 -2.70 7.49
N ALA A 21 -6.16 -2.54 6.28
CA ALA A 21 -4.75 -2.73 5.94
C ALA A 21 -4.13 -1.38 5.62
N ILE A 22 -2.95 -1.17 6.15
CA ILE A 22 -2.09 -0.05 5.82
C ILE A 22 -0.88 -0.62 5.11
N ILE A 23 -0.76 -0.34 3.82
CA ILE A 23 0.31 -0.90 3.00
C ILE A 23 1.23 0.24 2.60
N THR A 24 2.46 0.19 3.06
CA THR A 24 3.47 1.20 2.72
C THR A 24 4.47 0.59 1.76
N MET A 25 4.74 1.29 0.68
CA MET A 25 5.66 0.83 -0.34
C MET A 25 6.45 1.98 -0.91
N GLN A 26 7.62 1.67 -1.42
CA GLN A 26 8.48 2.61 -2.13
C GLN A 26 8.50 2.26 -3.61
N GLY A 27 8.73 3.27 -4.43
CA GLY A 27 8.81 3.07 -5.87
C GLY A 27 7.48 3.23 -6.57
N ASP A 28 7.36 2.60 -7.73
CA ASP A 28 6.27 2.78 -8.67
C ASP A 28 5.20 1.69 -8.61
N SER A 29 5.28 0.80 -7.62
CA SER A 29 4.34 -0.32 -7.51
C SER A 29 2.94 0.07 -7.06
N ALA A 30 2.79 1.28 -6.50
CA ALA A 30 1.54 1.72 -5.93
C ALA A 30 0.40 1.80 -6.94
N ASP A 31 0.67 2.32 -8.14
CA ASP A 31 -0.35 2.43 -9.17
C ASP A 31 -0.83 1.08 -9.65
N ALA A 32 0.10 0.15 -9.88
CA ALA A 32 -0.24 -1.20 -10.31
C ALA A 32 -1.05 -1.94 -9.25
N LEU A 33 -0.64 -1.81 -7.99
CA LEU A 33 -1.34 -2.44 -6.88
C LEU A 33 -2.73 -1.83 -6.69
N THR A 34 -2.84 -0.51 -6.78
CA THR A 34 -4.13 0.18 -6.67
C THR A 34 -5.10 -0.31 -7.74
N ARG A 35 -4.64 -0.42 -8.98
CA ARG A 35 -5.50 -0.92 -10.07
C ARG A 35 -5.92 -2.37 -9.86
N ALA A 36 -4.99 -3.21 -9.43
CA ALA A 36 -5.28 -4.62 -9.20
C ALA A 36 -6.30 -4.80 -8.07
N LEU A 37 -6.12 -4.07 -6.98
CA LEU A 37 -7.02 -4.17 -5.84
C LEU A 37 -8.40 -3.58 -6.16
N THR A 38 -8.44 -2.45 -6.86
CA THR A 38 -9.70 -1.85 -7.29
C THR A 38 -10.45 -2.80 -8.23
N GLY A 39 -9.74 -3.43 -9.15
CA GLY A 39 -10.31 -4.43 -10.05
C GLY A 39 -10.84 -5.66 -9.33
N ALA A 40 -10.27 -6.00 -8.17
CA ALA A 40 -10.72 -7.11 -7.34
C ALA A 40 -11.88 -6.72 -6.41
N GLY A 41 -12.33 -5.47 -6.43
CA GLY A 41 -13.45 -5.01 -5.63
C GLY A 41 -13.09 -4.32 -4.32
N PHE A 42 -11.81 -4.09 -4.06
CA PHE A 42 -11.37 -3.36 -2.88
C PHE A 42 -11.49 -1.85 -3.09
N GLN A 43 -11.84 -1.13 -2.04
CA GLN A 43 -11.77 0.32 -2.02
C GLN A 43 -10.41 0.74 -1.46
N VAL A 44 -9.67 1.49 -2.25
CA VAL A 44 -8.30 1.85 -1.93
C VAL A 44 -8.17 3.36 -1.84
N THR A 45 -7.59 3.84 -0.75
CA THR A 45 -7.20 5.24 -0.60
C THR A 45 -5.68 5.32 -0.69
N LEU A 46 -5.20 6.08 -1.64
CA LEU A 46 -3.77 6.27 -1.84
C LEU A 46 -3.32 7.57 -1.18
N VAL A 47 -2.29 7.47 -0.37
CA VAL A 47 -1.65 8.62 0.26
C VAL A 47 -0.19 8.62 -0.17
N GLU A 48 0.23 9.67 -0.83
CA GLU A 48 1.61 9.85 -1.22
C GLU A 48 2.31 10.77 -0.23
N SER A 49 3.50 10.37 0.19
CA SER A 49 4.30 11.18 1.08
C SER A 49 5.75 11.22 0.59
N ARG A 50 6.39 12.36 0.84
CA ARG A 50 7.81 12.53 0.55
C ARG A 50 8.51 12.80 1.87
N GLY A 51 9.34 11.85 2.29
CA GLY A 51 10.13 12.00 3.50
C GLY A 51 11.36 12.85 3.26
N GLY A 52 11.83 13.53 4.31
CA GLY A 52 12.88 14.52 4.20
C GLY A 52 14.26 13.99 3.80
N PHE A 53 14.59 12.74 4.09
CA PHE A 53 15.90 12.19 3.75
C PHE A 53 15.89 11.30 2.53
N LEU A 54 14.77 10.70 2.23
CA LEU A 54 14.65 9.84 1.07
C LEU A 54 14.04 10.63 -0.05
N LEU A 55 14.77 10.77 -1.13
CA LEU A 55 14.28 11.45 -2.32
C LEU A 55 13.21 10.63 -3.04
N GLU A 56 13.08 9.36 -2.70
CA GLU A 56 12.05 8.53 -3.28
C GLU A 56 10.73 8.73 -2.56
N PRO A 57 9.66 8.98 -3.31
CA PRO A 57 8.33 9.09 -2.72
C PRO A 57 7.91 7.74 -2.17
N SER A 58 7.31 7.74 -0.99
CA SER A 58 6.67 6.56 -0.47
C SER A 58 5.16 6.69 -0.62
N SER A 59 4.52 5.59 -0.92
CA SER A 59 3.08 5.52 -1.09
C SER A 59 2.48 4.62 -0.02
N THR A 60 1.36 5.05 0.51
CA THR A 60 0.62 4.29 1.51
C THR A 60 -0.80 4.07 1.01
N LEU A 61 -1.22 2.83 1.01
CA LEU A 61 -2.59 2.46 0.67
C LEU A 61 -3.35 2.12 1.95
N LEU A 62 -4.54 2.69 2.07
CA LEU A 62 -5.47 2.37 3.14
C LEU A 62 -6.63 1.58 2.53
N ILE A 63 -6.87 0.41 3.05
CA ILE A 63 -7.87 -0.51 2.49
C ILE A 63 -8.71 -1.08 3.62
N GLY A 64 -10.01 -0.79 3.60
CA GLY A 64 -10.96 -1.48 4.47
C GLY A 64 -11.46 -2.73 3.76
N TYR A 65 -11.50 -3.85 4.45
CA TYR A 65 -11.89 -5.11 3.83
C TYR A 65 -12.49 -6.07 4.85
N SER A 66 -13.06 -7.16 4.34
CA SER A 66 -13.59 -8.24 5.16
C SER A 66 -12.52 -9.29 5.38
N SER A 67 -12.45 -9.87 6.57
CA SER A 67 -11.43 -10.86 6.90
C SER A 67 -11.32 -12.03 5.90
N PRO A 68 -12.40 -12.55 5.31
CA PRO A 68 -12.24 -13.60 4.29
C PRO A 68 -11.48 -13.17 3.06
N ASP A 69 -11.39 -11.87 2.78
CA ASP A 69 -10.71 -11.34 1.61
C ASP A 69 -9.22 -11.10 1.85
N GLN A 70 -8.72 -11.38 3.04
CA GLN A 70 -7.32 -11.10 3.40
C GLN A 70 -6.34 -11.83 2.49
N GLU A 71 -6.59 -13.08 2.18
CA GLU A 71 -5.69 -13.86 1.33
C GLU A 71 -5.62 -13.30 -0.09
N ILE A 72 -6.74 -12.82 -0.62
CA ILE A 72 -6.78 -12.17 -1.92
C ILE A 72 -5.96 -10.89 -1.91
N LEU A 73 -6.14 -10.08 -0.86
CA LEU A 73 -5.36 -8.85 -0.68
C LEU A 73 -3.87 -9.13 -0.62
N LEU A 74 -3.45 -10.07 0.21
CA LEU A 74 -2.05 -10.42 0.36
C LEU A 74 -1.46 -11.01 -0.91
N HIS A 75 -2.24 -11.77 -1.65
CA HIS A 75 -1.80 -12.31 -2.93
C HIS A 75 -1.42 -11.20 -3.91
N HIS A 76 -2.25 -10.18 -4.03
CA HIS A 76 -1.95 -9.04 -4.90
C HIS A 76 -0.71 -8.28 -4.44
N VAL A 77 -0.58 -8.08 -3.13
CA VAL A 77 0.59 -7.40 -2.58
C VAL A 77 1.86 -8.18 -2.89
N ARG A 78 1.86 -9.48 -2.66
CA ARG A 78 3.03 -10.33 -2.92
C ARG A 78 3.40 -10.36 -4.40
N SER A 79 2.40 -10.38 -5.27
CA SER A 79 2.62 -10.47 -6.70
C SER A 79 3.20 -9.19 -7.31
N LEU A 80 2.79 -8.04 -6.79
CA LEU A 80 3.13 -6.74 -7.39
C LEU A 80 4.21 -5.97 -6.64
N CYS A 81 4.48 -6.33 -5.39
CA CYS A 81 5.41 -5.59 -4.55
C CYS A 81 6.62 -6.44 -4.13
N CYS A 82 7.09 -7.29 -5.03
CA CYS A 82 8.26 -8.12 -4.75
C CYS A 82 9.51 -7.27 -4.59
N THR A 83 10.32 -7.62 -3.59
CA THR A 83 11.65 -7.06 -3.46
C THR A 83 12.52 -7.54 -4.62
N ARG A 84 13.23 -6.64 -5.24
CA ARG A 84 14.13 -6.93 -6.35
C ARG A 84 15.41 -6.15 -6.18
N LYS A 85 16.49 -6.67 -6.75
CA LYS A 85 17.77 -5.99 -6.76
C LYS A 85 17.88 -5.08 -7.96
N ARG A 86 18.41 -3.91 -7.73
CA ARG A 86 18.53 -2.89 -8.76
C ARG A 86 19.82 -2.11 -8.55
N LEU A 87 20.46 -1.70 -9.62
CA LEU A 87 21.59 -0.79 -9.55
C LEU A 87 21.07 0.62 -9.32
N VAL A 88 21.50 1.23 -8.23
CA VAL A 88 21.06 2.55 -7.83
C VAL A 88 22.26 3.48 -7.82
N PRO A 89 22.20 4.66 -8.47
CA PRO A 89 23.29 5.62 -8.38
C PRO A 89 23.37 6.20 -6.98
N VAL A 90 24.58 6.21 -6.45
CA VAL A 90 24.85 6.81 -5.15
C VAL A 90 25.87 7.91 -5.33
N GLN A 91 25.56 9.10 -4.80
CA GLN A 91 26.53 10.16 -4.69
C GLN A 91 27.12 10.14 -3.28
N PRO A 92 28.38 9.71 -3.12
CA PRO A 92 29.00 9.78 -1.82
C PRO A 92 29.25 11.22 -1.44
N ASP A 93 28.87 11.61 -0.23
CA ASP A 93 29.31 12.82 0.47
C ASP A 93 28.97 14.16 -0.13
N GLY A 94 27.94 14.29 -0.93
CA GLY A 94 27.61 15.58 -1.52
C GLY A 94 28.76 16.22 -2.27
N SER A 95 29.68 15.41 -2.76
CA SER A 95 30.83 15.85 -3.51
C SER A 95 30.38 16.65 -4.73
N LEU A 96 30.93 17.85 -4.87
CA LEU A 96 30.68 18.72 -6.01
C LEU A 96 31.42 18.27 -7.27
N LEU A 97 32.27 17.27 -7.15
CA LEU A 97 32.96 16.73 -8.30
C LEU A 97 32.01 15.85 -9.11
N PRO A 98 31.94 16.05 -10.44
CA PRO A 98 31.19 15.15 -11.29
C PRO A 98 31.94 13.82 -11.37
N ALA A 99 31.99 13.11 -10.27
CA ALA A 99 32.53 11.78 -10.25
C ALA A 99 31.63 10.88 -11.08
N LEU A 100 32.21 9.86 -11.69
CA LEU A 100 31.46 8.79 -12.30
C LEU A 100 30.42 8.32 -11.28
N PRO A 101 29.14 8.20 -11.68
CA PRO A 101 28.13 7.75 -10.74
C PRO A 101 28.53 6.37 -10.21
N LEU A 102 28.69 6.32 -8.91
CA LEU A 102 28.91 5.03 -8.25
C LEU A 102 27.58 4.30 -8.21
N MET A 103 27.54 3.14 -8.84
CA MET A 103 26.33 2.32 -8.85
C MET A 103 26.48 1.23 -7.81
N ILE A 104 25.55 1.16 -6.89
CA ILE A 104 25.51 0.08 -5.92
C ILE A 104 24.27 -0.77 -6.16
N GLU A 105 24.39 -2.05 -5.87
CA GLU A 105 23.26 -2.94 -5.90
C GLU A 105 22.45 -2.75 -4.61
N ALA A 106 21.19 -2.41 -4.77
CA ALA A 106 20.29 -2.21 -3.64
C ALA A 106 19.01 -2.99 -3.86
N GLU A 107 18.41 -3.43 -2.78
CA GLU A 107 17.09 -4.02 -2.84
C GLU A 107 16.04 -2.92 -2.92
N VAL A 108 15.21 -2.99 -3.95
CA VAL A 108 14.12 -2.04 -4.16
C VAL A 108 12.81 -2.80 -4.28
N GLY A 109 11.73 -2.11 -4.00
CA GLY A 109 10.41 -2.73 -3.99
C GLY A 109 10.06 -3.30 -2.63
N GLY A 110 9.14 -4.24 -2.61
CA GLY A 110 8.61 -4.76 -1.37
C GLY A 110 7.55 -3.85 -0.78
N ALA A 111 6.88 -4.33 0.24
CA ALA A 111 5.85 -3.58 0.93
C ALA A 111 5.76 -4.03 2.38
N SER A 112 5.38 -3.09 3.24
CA SER A 112 5.03 -3.40 4.63
C SER A 112 3.51 -3.35 4.75
N VAL A 113 2.94 -4.37 5.36
CA VAL A 113 1.50 -4.47 5.55
C VAL A 113 1.20 -4.53 7.04
N ILE A 114 0.38 -3.59 7.50
CA ILE A 114 -0.15 -3.60 8.85
C ILE A 114 -1.65 -3.86 8.72
N ALA A 115 -2.10 -4.96 9.29
CA ALA A 115 -3.53 -5.29 9.29
C ALA A 115 -4.06 -5.17 10.72
N MET A 116 -5.19 -4.49 10.86
CA MET A 116 -5.80 -4.24 12.14
C MET A 116 -7.29 -4.60 12.10
N ARG A 117 -7.82 -4.94 13.25
CA ARG A 117 -9.26 -5.12 13.39
C ARG A 117 -9.95 -3.77 13.43
N VAL A 118 -11.08 -3.69 12.75
CA VAL A 118 -11.94 -2.52 12.78
C VAL A 118 -13.03 -2.78 13.80
N GLU A 119 -13.11 -1.96 14.81
CA GLU A 119 -14.15 -2.06 15.82
C GLU A 119 -15.50 -1.64 15.23
N ARG A 120 -15.51 -0.58 14.45
CA ARG A 120 -16.72 -0.05 13.81
C ARG A 120 -16.41 0.53 12.46
N PHE A 121 -17.27 0.27 11.53
CA PHE A 121 -17.23 0.89 10.21
C PHE A 121 -18.57 1.57 9.95
N LEU A 122 -18.53 2.86 9.69
CA LEU A 122 -19.71 3.66 9.37
C LEU A 122 -19.55 4.26 7.99
N GLN A 123 -20.58 4.13 7.21
CA GLN A 123 -20.67 4.79 5.92
C GLN A 123 -21.88 5.74 5.97
N LEU A 124 -21.58 7.02 6.01
CA LEU A 124 -22.58 8.06 6.21
C LEU A 124 -23.03 8.67 4.91
#